data_9ca45041b5bdc1891652bfe187d7d585
#
_entry.id   9ca45041b5bdc1891652bfe187d7d585
#
_cell.length_a   1.000
_cell.length_b   1.000
_cell.length_c   1.000
_cell.angle_alpha   90.00
_cell.angle_beta   90.00
_cell.angle_gamma   90.00
#
_symmetry.space_group_name_H-M   'P 1'
#
loop_
_entity.id
_entity.type
_entity.pdbx_description
1 polymer ?
#
loop_
_entity_poly.entity_id
_entity_poly.type
_entity_poly.pdbx_seq_one_letter_code
_entity_poly.pdbx_strand_id
1 'polypeptide(L)'
;MCLDHSAHGVVSDHEIFQRPLSVDLKFDQTKTPEHYRQFFHGRELGDTMQTWRVQQSGYQQDESMPAGVVSSGWGFDDSPDAEVIAGGINSKGPNAVAIGRHGPFFHWGFSAEPSRMTEAGCQAFVNAICYISRFDGQPLLSRSTTTGRGYVLDGAQRTLRLQQGFEQALAAYERSVAQRAALEKAKQERELTVREQRILSYQEPVKPTLASFKRSRLRAYPRELRDELGDEHLERYLTYYQENLGYLHRVGRDYVVDEDAKALGFANRDPAILDAAIRVLEQGAAVDESARAMRVLRRYTDRQFDLASEWRAWFELHRGQLFFTDVGGYRFYSSRPDPVAQRRLARANGRDLEVDEASPVAFDGQLLGQVAPGAVVDLAVRVRIAEHWHIYAEVGDN
;
A
#
# COMPACT_ATOMS: atom_id res chain seq x y z
N MET A 1 6.90 -7.51 9.20
CA MET A 1 6.64 -7.83 7.78
C MET A 1 7.98 -7.81 7.06
N CYS A 2 8.47 -8.88 6.86
CA CYS A 2 9.79 -9.43 6.74
C CYS A 2 10.49 -9.04 5.42
N LEU A 3 11.05 -7.85 5.33
CA LEU A 3 12.03 -7.48 4.33
C LEU A 3 13.40 -8.01 4.74
N ASP A 4 14.09 -8.66 3.83
CA ASP A 4 15.44 -9.16 4.00
C ASP A 4 16.48 -8.11 3.55
N HIS A 5 17.70 -8.51 3.24
CA HIS A 5 18.87 -7.64 3.03
C HIS A 5 19.00 -7.06 1.61
N SER A 6 18.19 -7.51 0.65
CA SER A 6 18.37 -7.13 -0.76
C SER A 6 17.13 -6.51 -1.37
N ALA A 7 17.34 -5.46 -2.16
CA ALA A 7 16.36 -4.84 -3.03
C ALA A 7 16.26 -5.55 -4.39
N HIS A 8 15.13 -5.43 -5.07
CA HIS A 8 14.91 -5.84 -6.47
C HIS A 8 14.06 -4.79 -7.19
N GLY A 9 13.96 -4.88 -8.52
CA GLY A 9 13.19 -3.92 -9.30
C GLY A 9 13.65 -2.48 -9.05
N VAL A 10 14.97 -2.28 -8.97
CA VAL A 10 15.60 -1.00 -8.66
C VAL A 10 15.52 -0.07 -9.86
N VAL A 11 14.97 1.12 -9.68
CA VAL A 11 14.98 2.22 -10.66
C VAL A 11 16.35 2.89 -10.59
N SER A 12 17.34 2.30 -11.26
CA SER A 12 18.76 2.64 -11.11
C SER A 12 19.13 4.06 -11.57
N ASP A 13 18.31 4.69 -12.41
CA ASP A 13 18.44 6.07 -12.85
C ASP A 13 17.77 7.08 -11.90
N HIS A 14 17.16 6.61 -10.81
CA HIS A 14 16.56 7.48 -9.81
C HIS A 14 17.62 8.33 -9.10
N GLU A 15 17.27 9.57 -8.79
CA GLU A 15 18.18 10.58 -8.23
C GLU A 15 18.90 10.16 -6.94
N ILE A 16 18.26 9.34 -6.09
CA ILE A 16 18.90 8.85 -4.85
C ILE A 16 20.12 7.96 -5.09
N PHE A 17 20.35 7.50 -6.32
CA PHE A 17 21.56 6.75 -6.69
C PHE A 17 22.62 7.62 -7.34
N GLN A 18 22.34 8.89 -7.56
CA GLN A 18 23.20 9.81 -8.31
C GLN A 18 23.77 10.94 -7.46
N ARG A 19 22.98 11.49 -6.51
CA ARG A 19 23.37 12.69 -5.76
C ARG A 19 22.70 12.81 -4.39
N PRO A 20 23.37 13.50 -3.42
CA PRO A 20 24.69 14.16 -3.55
C PRO A 20 25.86 13.18 -3.70
N LEU A 21 25.70 11.91 -3.34
CA LEU A 21 26.74 10.88 -3.46
C LEU A 21 26.46 9.99 -4.68
N SER A 22 27.47 9.68 -5.47
CA SER A 22 27.34 8.67 -6.53
C SER A 22 27.34 7.28 -5.93
N VAL A 23 26.28 6.49 -6.18
CA VAL A 23 26.13 5.13 -5.65
C VAL A 23 26.56 4.11 -6.68
N ASP A 24 27.55 3.27 -6.34
CA ASP A 24 28.00 2.18 -7.19
C ASP A 24 27.04 0.97 -7.00
N LEU A 25 25.98 0.91 -7.81
CA LEU A 25 25.01 -0.17 -7.78
C LEU A 25 25.60 -1.45 -8.40
N LYS A 26 25.86 -2.45 -7.57
CA LYS A 26 26.27 -3.79 -8.00
C LYS A 26 25.09 -4.75 -7.87
N PHE A 27 24.74 -5.37 -8.98
CA PHE A 27 23.60 -6.28 -9.04
C PHE A 27 24.08 -7.73 -9.12
N ASP A 28 23.43 -8.59 -8.32
CA ASP A 28 23.57 -10.03 -8.34
C ASP A 28 22.35 -10.69 -8.96
N GLN A 29 22.54 -11.89 -9.54
CA GLN A 29 21.43 -12.76 -9.92
C GLN A 29 21.12 -13.71 -8.76
N THR A 30 19.95 -13.57 -8.16
CA THR A 30 19.53 -14.42 -7.05
C THR A 30 18.31 -15.26 -7.42
N LYS A 31 18.13 -16.41 -6.76
CA LYS A 31 16.95 -17.26 -6.99
C LYS A 31 15.69 -16.49 -6.62
N THR A 32 14.71 -16.46 -7.51
CA THR A 32 13.40 -15.89 -7.24
C THR A 32 12.72 -16.66 -6.10
N PRO A 33 12.22 -15.97 -5.04
CA PRO A 33 11.51 -16.66 -3.96
C PRO A 33 10.29 -17.43 -4.48
N GLU A 34 10.20 -18.72 -4.17
CA GLU A 34 9.12 -19.58 -4.69
C GLU A 34 7.71 -19.06 -4.37
N HIS A 35 7.54 -18.46 -3.20
CA HIS A 35 6.26 -17.90 -2.79
C HIS A 35 5.83 -16.68 -3.61
N TYR A 36 6.74 -16.01 -4.35
CA TYR A 36 6.37 -14.89 -5.23
C TYR A 36 5.42 -15.32 -6.34
N ARG A 37 5.53 -16.56 -6.82
CA ARG A 37 4.64 -17.12 -7.86
C ARG A 37 3.19 -17.28 -7.42
N GLN A 38 2.92 -17.17 -6.10
CA GLN A 38 1.56 -17.17 -5.55
C GLN A 38 0.83 -15.84 -5.79
N PHE A 39 1.58 -14.76 -6.04
CA PHE A 39 1.06 -13.43 -6.31
C PHE A 39 0.91 -13.18 -7.81
N PHE A 40 -0.06 -12.36 -8.18
CA PHE A 40 -0.32 -12.02 -9.59
C PHE A 40 0.96 -11.54 -10.29
N HIS A 41 1.63 -10.53 -9.74
CA HIS A 41 2.85 -9.94 -10.31
C HIS A 41 4.09 -10.86 -10.25
N GLY A 42 3.99 -11.99 -9.55
CA GLY A 42 5.11 -12.93 -9.44
C GLY A 42 5.03 -14.12 -10.41
N ARG A 43 3.94 -14.27 -11.14
CA ARG A 43 3.71 -15.44 -11.99
C ARG A 43 4.61 -15.49 -13.22
N GLU A 44 4.97 -14.33 -13.74
CA GLU A 44 5.81 -14.15 -14.93
C GLU A 44 7.30 -13.99 -14.61
N LEU A 45 7.66 -13.99 -13.32
CA LEU A 45 9.04 -13.90 -12.91
C LEU A 45 9.82 -15.16 -13.30
N GLY A 46 11.05 -14.96 -13.81
CA GLY A 46 12.00 -16.03 -14.10
C GLY A 46 12.45 -16.76 -12.84
N ASP A 47 13.26 -17.80 -13.00
CA ASP A 47 13.82 -18.58 -11.89
C ASP A 47 14.85 -17.78 -11.08
N THR A 48 15.44 -16.75 -11.70
CA THR A 48 16.33 -15.79 -11.05
C THR A 48 15.82 -14.37 -11.27
N MET A 49 16.20 -13.49 -10.38
CA MET A 49 15.91 -12.06 -10.45
C MET A 49 17.14 -11.25 -10.07
N GLN A 50 17.26 -10.08 -10.66
CA GLN A 50 18.32 -9.14 -10.34
C GLN A 50 18.06 -8.51 -8.96
N THR A 51 19.06 -8.51 -8.10
CA THR A 51 19.00 -7.93 -6.76
C THR A 51 20.21 -7.05 -6.47
N TRP A 52 19.99 -6.04 -5.64
CA TRP A 52 21.00 -5.17 -5.09
C TRP A 52 21.07 -5.36 -3.58
N ARG A 53 22.25 -5.64 -3.04
CA ARG A 53 22.46 -5.81 -1.60
C ARG A 53 22.54 -4.45 -0.93
N VAL A 54 21.57 -4.13 -0.07
CA VAL A 54 21.46 -2.86 0.65
C VAL A 54 22.16 -2.93 2.01
N GLN A 55 22.02 -4.05 2.72
CA GLN A 55 22.65 -4.28 4.02
C GLN A 55 23.45 -5.58 4.04
N GLN A 56 24.40 -5.70 4.98
CA GLN A 56 25.37 -6.79 5.02
C GLN A 56 24.73 -8.16 5.26
N SER A 57 23.69 -8.20 6.10
CA SER A 57 22.90 -9.40 6.40
C SER A 57 21.45 -9.05 6.63
N GLY A 58 20.55 -10.02 6.54
CA GLY A 58 19.15 -9.89 6.87
C GLY A 58 18.76 -10.74 8.06
N TYR A 59 17.52 -10.63 8.51
CA TYR A 59 16.97 -11.37 9.65
C TYR A 59 16.95 -12.89 9.44
N GLN A 60 17.11 -13.36 8.18
CA GLN A 60 17.18 -14.80 7.89
C GLN A 60 18.60 -15.36 8.05
N GLN A 61 19.62 -14.51 7.90
CA GLN A 61 21.04 -14.88 8.01
C GLN A 61 21.62 -14.57 9.38
N ASP A 62 21.08 -13.56 10.07
CA ASP A 62 21.57 -13.08 11.36
C ASP A 62 20.39 -12.78 12.27
N GLU A 63 20.23 -13.56 13.34
CA GLU A 63 19.13 -13.43 14.30
C GLU A 63 19.14 -12.10 15.07
N SER A 64 20.29 -11.43 15.14
CA SER A 64 20.42 -10.12 15.74
C SER A 64 19.89 -8.98 14.86
N MET A 65 19.59 -9.28 13.57
CA MET A 65 19.02 -8.30 12.66
C MET A 65 17.49 -8.30 12.76
N PRO A 66 16.88 -7.15 13.02
CA PRO A 66 15.43 -7.03 12.94
C PRO A 66 14.97 -7.22 11.48
N ALA A 67 13.75 -7.72 11.31
CA ALA A 67 13.15 -7.78 9.99
C ALA A 67 12.78 -6.37 9.51
N GLY A 68 13.17 -6.03 8.30
CA GLY A 68 12.74 -4.80 7.66
C GLY A 68 11.25 -4.82 7.30
N VAL A 69 10.73 -3.68 6.85
CA VAL A 69 9.32 -3.47 6.56
C VAL A 69 9.13 -3.10 5.09
N VAL A 70 8.17 -3.71 4.42
CA VAL A 70 7.73 -3.29 3.09
C VAL A 70 6.35 -2.65 3.16
N SER A 71 6.13 -1.65 2.32
CA SER A 71 4.81 -1.09 2.05
C SER A 71 4.10 -1.90 0.97
N SER A 72 2.77 -1.84 0.94
CA SER A 72 2.01 -2.34 -0.21
C SER A 72 2.34 -1.49 -1.44
N GLY A 73 2.49 -2.12 -2.61
CA GLY A 73 2.67 -1.41 -3.88
C GLY A 73 1.42 -0.67 -4.37
N TRP A 74 0.27 -0.94 -3.74
CA TRP A 74 -0.98 -0.29 -4.14
C TRP A 74 -0.98 1.18 -3.77
N GLY A 75 -1.35 2.03 -4.74
CA GLY A 75 -1.41 3.48 -4.58
C GLY A 75 -0.17 4.22 -5.07
N PHE A 76 0.94 3.52 -5.26
CA PHE A 76 2.11 4.13 -5.89
C PHE A 76 1.91 4.34 -7.40
N ASP A 77 1.02 3.55 -8.04
CA ASP A 77 0.75 3.62 -9.48
C ASP A 77 -0.32 4.64 -9.84
N ASP A 78 -1.16 5.05 -8.90
CA ASP A 78 -2.33 5.88 -9.15
C ASP A 78 -2.30 7.24 -8.42
N SER A 79 -1.15 7.62 -7.88
CA SER A 79 -0.93 8.95 -7.29
C SER A 79 0.31 9.62 -7.88
N PRO A 80 0.19 10.85 -8.43
CA PRO A 80 1.30 11.55 -9.07
C PRO A 80 2.38 12.04 -8.09
N ASP A 81 2.11 12.00 -6.78
CA ASP A 81 3.06 12.31 -5.72
C ASP A 81 3.70 11.06 -5.08
N ALA A 82 3.51 9.89 -5.70
CA ALA A 82 4.08 8.64 -5.24
C ALA A 82 5.12 8.07 -6.24
N GLU A 83 6.15 7.43 -5.71
CA GLU A 83 7.24 6.83 -6.49
C GLU A 83 7.67 5.50 -5.88
N VAL A 84 7.71 4.45 -6.70
CA VAL A 84 8.38 3.19 -6.37
C VAL A 84 9.82 3.30 -6.82
N ILE A 85 10.77 3.22 -5.89
CA ILE A 85 12.20 3.28 -6.20
C ILE A 85 12.81 1.88 -6.20
N ALA A 86 12.43 1.04 -5.26
CA ALA A 86 12.79 -0.36 -5.26
C ALA A 86 11.79 -1.21 -4.48
N GLY A 87 11.55 -2.41 -4.94
CA GLY A 87 11.04 -3.52 -4.14
C GLY A 87 12.14 -4.14 -3.29
N GLY A 88 11.83 -5.22 -2.59
CA GLY A 88 12.86 -5.95 -1.84
C GLY A 88 12.43 -7.38 -1.57
N ILE A 89 13.38 -8.26 -1.29
CA ILE A 89 13.09 -9.66 -0.96
C ILE A 89 12.32 -9.72 0.34
N ASN A 90 11.06 -10.13 0.27
CA ASN A 90 10.11 -10.04 1.37
C ASN A 90 9.07 -11.17 1.35
N SER A 91 8.26 -11.29 2.41
CA SER A 91 7.20 -12.30 2.54
C SER A 91 5.84 -11.91 1.91
N LYS A 92 5.71 -10.70 1.33
CA LYS A 92 4.43 -10.16 0.82
C LYS A 92 4.30 -10.19 -0.70
N GLY A 93 5.36 -10.59 -1.39
CA GLY A 93 5.37 -10.70 -2.84
C GLY A 93 6.15 -9.61 -3.54
N PRO A 94 6.32 -9.74 -4.88
CA PRO A 94 7.25 -8.93 -5.65
C PRO A 94 6.80 -7.48 -5.83
N ASN A 95 5.53 -7.17 -5.64
CA ASN A 95 4.99 -5.81 -5.80
C ASN A 95 5.02 -4.99 -4.50
N ALA A 96 5.71 -5.47 -3.47
CA ALA A 96 5.88 -4.73 -2.23
C ALA A 96 7.06 -3.75 -2.34
N VAL A 97 6.87 -2.53 -1.86
CA VAL A 97 7.83 -1.43 -1.94
C VAL A 97 8.73 -1.45 -0.72
N ALA A 98 10.04 -1.55 -0.94
CA ALA A 98 11.06 -1.43 0.11
C ALA A 98 11.66 -0.02 0.18
N ILE A 99 11.77 0.66 -0.95
CA ILE A 99 12.21 2.05 -1.03
C ILE A 99 11.22 2.81 -1.93
N GLY A 100 10.65 3.88 -1.43
CA GLY A 100 9.70 4.68 -2.19
C GLY A 100 9.32 5.98 -1.49
N ARG A 101 8.62 6.85 -2.21
CA ARG A 101 8.13 8.14 -1.71
C ARG A 101 6.62 8.23 -1.90
N HIS A 102 5.94 8.88 -1.00
CA HIS A 102 4.56 9.32 -1.18
C HIS A 102 4.40 10.72 -0.54
N GLY A 103 4.23 11.73 -1.39
CA GLY A 103 4.23 13.14 -0.97
C GLY A 103 5.54 13.49 -0.22
N PRO A 104 5.46 14.08 0.97
CA PRO A 104 6.62 14.41 1.79
C PRO A 104 7.16 13.24 2.62
N PHE A 105 6.61 12.03 2.47
CA PHE A 105 7.05 10.86 3.23
C PHE A 105 7.92 9.96 2.36
N PHE A 106 9.05 9.53 2.92
CA PHE A 106 9.94 8.56 2.31
C PHE A 106 9.90 7.26 3.10
N HIS A 107 9.70 6.16 2.40
CA HIS A 107 9.77 4.83 2.96
C HIS A 107 11.14 4.22 2.67
N TRP A 108 11.92 4.01 3.74
CA TRP A 108 13.13 3.20 3.74
C TRP A 108 12.87 1.98 4.59
N GLY A 109 12.64 0.85 3.95
CA GLY A 109 12.14 -0.36 4.62
C GLY A 109 13.22 -1.24 5.24
N PHE A 110 14.49 -1.01 4.90
CA PHE A 110 15.61 -1.78 5.43
C PHE A 110 15.89 -1.39 6.88
N SER A 111 16.17 -2.39 7.72
CA SER A 111 16.23 -2.23 9.18
C SER A 111 17.64 -2.05 9.73
N ALA A 112 18.68 -2.21 8.88
CA ALA A 112 20.05 -2.09 9.34
C ALA A 112 20.40 -0.66 9.75
N GLU A 113 21.09 -0.52 10.85
CA GLU A 113 21.80 0.71 11.16
C GLU A 113 22.94 0.98 10.13
N PRO A 114 23.40 2.22 9.95
CA PRO A 114 24.38 2.56 8.92
C PRO A 114 25.66 1.71 8.95
N SER A 115 26.16 1.33 10.13
CA SER A 115 27.34 0.47 10.30
C SER A 115 27.18 -0.95 9.73
N ARG A 116 25.95 -1.40 9.58
CA ARG A 116 25.59 -2.73 9.05
C ARG A 116 25.00 -2.69 7.64
N MET A 117 24.94 -1.51 7.02
CA MET A 117 24.63 -1.36 5.60
C MET A 117 25.86 -1.67 4.74
N THR A 118 25.64 -1.91 3.45
CA THR A 118 26.72 -1.83 2.47
C THR A 118 27.09 -0.36 2.25
N GLU A 119 28.27 -0.11 1.70
CA GLU A 119 28.68 1.27 1.36
C GLU A 119 27.64 1.94 0.42
N ALA A 120 27.26 1.22 -0.65
CA ALA A 120 26.22 1.68 -1.58
C ALA A 120 24.86 1.91 -0.87
N GLY A 121 24.50 1.05 0.09
CA GLY A 121 23.30 1.21 0.92
C GLY A 121 23.35 2.48 1.76
N CYS A 122 24.48 2.76 2.44
CA CYS A 122 24.69 3.98 3.20
C CYS A 122 24.60 5.25 2.33
N GLN A 123 25.27 5.23 1.19
CA GLN A 123 25.26 6.38 0.25
C GLN A 123 23.83 6.66 -0.24
N ALA A 124 23.09 5.62 -0.65
CA ALA A 124 21.69 5.74 -1.07
C ALA A 124 20.79 6.26 0.06
N PHE A 125 21.03 5.81 1.31
CA PHE A 125 20.26 6.27 2.47
C PHE A 125 20.49 7.77 2.76
N VAL A 126 21.76 8.24 2.72
CA VAL A 126 22.08 9.66 2.85
C VAL A 126 21.43 10.48 1.73
N ASN A 127 21.52 9.99 0.50
CA ASN A 127 20.88 10.64 -0.64
C ASN A 127 19.36 10.70 -0.49
N ALA A 128 18.73 9.65 0.06
CA ALA A 128 17.30 9.61 0.31
C ALA A 128 16.87 10.70 1.30
N ILE A 129 17.64 10.95 2.35
CA ILE A 129 17.40 12.06 3.31
C ILE A 129 17.47 13.41 2.60
N CYS A 130 18.52 13.63 1.77
CA CYS A 130 18.64 14.85 0.99
C CYS A 130 17.53 15.00 -0.06
N TYR A 131 17.10 13.89 -0.64
CA TYR A 131 16.04 13.88 -1.64
C TYR A 131 14.70 14.28 -1.03
N ILE A 132 14.31 13.64 0.09
CA ILE A 132 12.98 13.87 0.68
C ILE A 132 12.83 15.29 1.25
N SER A 133 13.91 15.92 1.71
CA SER A 133 13.86 17.29 2.24
C SER A 133 13.33 18.32 1.25
N ARG A 134 13.40 18.03 -0.06
CA ARG A 134 12.86 18.92 -1.12
C ARG A 134 11.34 18.93 -1.20
N PHE A 135 10.70 17.93 -0.59
CA PHE A 135 9.24 17.80 -0.55
C PHE A 135 8.65 18.28 0.77
N ASP A 136 9.48 18.86 1.63
CA ASP A 136 9.02 19.44 2.89
C ASP A 136 7.93 20.48 2.66
N GLY A 137 6.87 20.44 3.48
CA GLY A 137 5.73 21.32 3.33
C GLY A 137 4.79 21.02 2.16
N GLN A 138 5.02 19.95 1.38
CA GLN A 138 4.07 19.53 0.35
C GLN A 138 2.89 18.77 0.98
N PRO A 139 1.64 19.15 0.68
CA PRO A 139 0.49 18.40 1.14
C PRO A 139 0.39 17.06 0.42
N LEU A 140 -0.03 16.01 1.13
CA LEU A 140 -0.46 14.77 0.50
C LEU A 140 -1.66 15.04 -0.41
N LEU A 141 -1.59 14.53 -1.64
CA LEU A 141 -2.68 14.67 -2.60
C LEU A 141 -3.83 13.72 -2.25
N SER A 142 -3.53 12.49 -1.84
CA SER A 142 -4.51 11.50 -1.41
C SER A 142 -4.27 11.12 0.05
N ARG A 143 -5.33 11.17 0.88
CA ARG A 143 -5.27 10.93 2.32
C ARG A 143 -6.00 9.67 2.78
N SER A 144 -6.70 9.01 1.88
CA SER A 144 -7.42 7.76 2.17
C SER A 144 -6.63 6.57 1.67
N THR A 145 -6.79 5.41 2.31
CA THR A 145 -6.16 4.17 1.88
C THR A 145 -7.19 3.07 1.78
N THR A 146 -7.24 2.43 0.61
CA THR A 146 -8.04 1.23 0.37
C THR A 146 -7.32 0.32 -0.63
N THR A 147 -7.92 -0.81 -0.98
CA THR A 147 -7.39 -1.70 -2.01
C THR A 147 -7.94 -1.33 -3.38
N GLY A 148 -7.10 -1.38 -4.41
CA GLY A 148 -7.50 -1.11 -5.78
C GLY A 148 -8.34 -2.22 -6.40
N ARG A 149 -9.03 -1.91 -7.50
CA ARG A 149 -9.89 -2.87 -8.24
C ARG A 149 -9.13 -4.08 -8.79
N GLY A 150 -7.83 -3.97 -9.04
CA GLY A 150 -6.99 -5.11 -9.42
C GLY A 150 -6.97 -6.22 -8.38
N TYR A 151 -7.12 -5.89 -7.10
CA TYR A 151 -7.23 -6.88 -6.01
C TYR A 151 -8.47 -7.77 -6.16
N VAL A 152 -9.57 -7.19 -6.65
CA VAL A 152 -10.83 -7.92 -6.88
C VAL A 152 -10.67 -8.93 -7.99
N LEU A 153 -10.06 -8.52 -9.11
CA LEU A 153 -9.77 -9.43 -10.23
C LEU A 153 -8.82 -10.56 -9.81
N ASP A 154 -7.77 -10.24 -9.07
CA ASP A 154 -6.86 -11.26 -8.55
C ASP A 154 -7.57 -12.22 -7.59
N GLY A 155 -8.49 -11.71 -6.76
CA GLY A 155 -9.37 -12.51 -5.91
C GLY A 155 -10.25 -13.47 -6.71
N ALA A 156 -10.88 -12.97 -7.78
CA ALA A 156 -11.74 -13.77 -8.66
C ALA A 156 -10.93 -14.84 -9.43
N GLN A 157 -9.75 -14.51 -9.90
CA GLN A 157 -8.84 -15.49 -10.53
C GLN A 157 -8.38 -16.56 -9.55
N ARG A 158 -8.09 -16.21 -8.28
CA ARG A 158 -7.77 -17.19 -7.23
C ARG A 158 -8.95 -18.09 -6.91
N THR A 159 -10.16 -17.57 -6.96
CA THR A 159 -11.40 -18.35 -6.77
C THR A 159 -11.59 -19.34 -7.91
N LEU A 160 -11.33 -18.93 -9.15
CA LEU A 160 -11.36 -19.82 -10.31
C LEU A 160 -10.36 -20.99 -10.19
N ARG A 161 -9.23 -20.77 -9.53
CA ARG A 161 -8.19 -21.78 -9.27
C ARG A 161 -8.37 -22.45 -7.90
N LEU A 162 -9.61 -22.64 -7.45
CA LEU A 162 -9.94 -23.13 -6.12
C LEU A 162 -9.20 -24.42 -5.76
N GLN A 163 -9.19 -25.42 -6.66
CA GLN A 163 -8.59 -26.73 -6.43
C GLN A 163 -7.08 -26.59 -6.17
N GLN A 164 -6.36 -25.87 -7.04
CA GLN A 164 -4.93 -25.63 -6.86
C GLN A 164 -4.63 -24.90 -5.56
N GLY A 165 -5.44 -23.90 -5.21
CA GLY A 165 -5.30 -23.16 -3.95
C GLY A 165 -5.55 -24.05 -2.72
N PHE A 166 -6.48 -24.99 -2.81
CA PHE A 166 -6.75 -25.97 -1.76
C PHE A 166 -5.59 -26.95 -1.55
N GLU A 167 -5.01 -27.48 -2.64
CA GLU A 167 -3.84 -28.35 -2.58
C GLU A 167 -2.64 -27.66 -1.93
N GLN A 168 -2.41 -26.40 -2.26
CA GLN A 168 -1.38 -25.58 -1.61
C GLN A 168 -1.65 -25.35 -0.12
N ALA A 169 -2.90 -25.11 0.26
CA ALA A 169 -3.30 -24.95 1.66
C ALA A 169 -3.14 -26.25 2.45
N LEU A 170 -3.47 -27.40 1.85
CA LEU A 170 -3.27 -28.70 2.45
C LEU A 170 -1.79 -29.01 2.67
N ALA A 171 -0.96 -28.77 1.66
CA ALA A 171 0.50 -28.96 1.78
C ALA A 171 1.11 -28.00 2.83
N ALA A 172 0.62 -26.77 2.94
CA ALA A 172 1.06 -25.82 3.99
C ALA A 172 0.66 -26.31 5.40
N TYR A 173 -0.56 -26.87 5.55
CA TYR A 173 -1.00 -27.50 6.78
C TYR A 173 -0.09 -28.66 7.19
N GLU A 174 0.20 -29.58 6.27
CA GLU A 174 1.06 -30.74 6.52
C GLU A 174 2.47 -30.32 6.95
N ARG A 175 3.06 -29.32 6.27
CA ARG A 175 4.36 -28.75 6.67
C ARG A 175 4.30 -28.14 8.08
N SER A 176 3.25 -27.41 8.40
CA SER A 176 3.09 -26.80 9.72
C SER A 176 2.96 -27.85 10.83
N VAL A 177 2.20 -28.93 10.60
CA VAL A 177 2.07 -30.05 11.54
C VAL A 177 3.41 -30.75 11.74
N ALA A 178 4.14 -31.06 10.65
CA ALA A 178 5.45 -31.69 10.73
C ALA A 178 6.47 -30.80 11.46
N GLN A 179 6.47 -29.49 11.20
CA GLN A 179 7.34 -28.55 11.89
C GLN A 179 7.05 -28.50 13.39
N ARG A 180 5.78 -28.45 13.80
CA ARG A 180 5.41 -28.46 15.22
C ARG A 180 5.84 -29.76 15.90
N ALA A 181 5.61 -30.92 15.27
CA ALA A 181 6.03 -32.21 15.82
C ALA A 181 7.56 -32.29 16.00
N ALA A 182 8.32 -31.77 15.03
CA ALA A 182 9.78 -31.70 15.12
C ALA A 182 10.23 -30.78 16.28
N LEU A 183 9.57 -29.63 16.47
CA LEU A 183 9.88 -28.70 17.58
C LEU A 183 9.51 -29.27 18.93
N GLU A 184 8.39 -29.98 19.07
CA GLU A 184 8.02 -30.67 20.32
C GLU A 184 9.04 -31.76 20.69
N LYS A 185 9.59 -32.46 19.70
CA LYS A 185 10.68 -33.40 19.93
C LYS A 185 11.97 -32.67 20.34
N ALA A 186 12.35 -31.63 19.59
CA ALA A 186 13.56 -30.83 19.90
C ALA A 186 13.51 -30.21 21.29
N LYS A 187 12.33 -29.80 21.78
CA LYS A 187 12.12 -29.27 23.14
C LYS A 187 12.51 -30.25 24.24
N GLN A 188 12.50 -31.56 23.96
CA GLN A 188 12.94 -32.61 24.93
C GLN A 188 14.46 -32.77 24.93
N GLU A 189 15.14 -32.38 23.85
CA GLU A 189 16.57 -32.62 23.62
C GLU A 189 17.42 -31.35 23.84
N ARG A 190 16.82 -30.17 23.68
CA ARG A 190 17.50 -28.87 23.83
C ARG A 190 16.51 -27.74 24.17
N GLU A 191 17.06 -26.63 24.61
CA GLU A 191 16.30 -25.39 24.73
C GLU A 191 15.93 -24.85 23.31
N LEU A 192 14.68 -24.41 23.16
CA LEU A 192 14.19 -23.83 21.91
C LEU A 192 14.55 -22.36 21.84
N THR A 193 14.89 -21.90 20.65
CA THR A 193 15.02 -20.47 20.35
C THR A 193 13.70 -19.74 20.55
N VAL A 194 13.73 -18.42 20.75
CA VAL A 194 12.53 -17.56 20.89
C VAL A 194 11.58 -17.74 19.69
N ARG A 195 12.13 -17.87 18.48
CA ARG A 195 11.35 -18.09 17.25
C ARG A 195 10.63 -19.43 17.28
N GLU A 196 11.29 -20.50 17.72
CA GLU A 196 10.71 -21.84 17.84
C GLU A 196 9.63 -21.90 18.93
N GLN A 197 9.86 -21.27 20.09
CA GLN A 197 8.87 -21.12 21.15
C GLN A 197 7.64 -20.39 20.65
N ARG A 198 7.80 -19.32 19.86
CA ARG A 198 6.70 -18.57 19.24
C ARG A 198 5.89 -19.42 18.28
N ILE A 199 6.51 -20.30 17.49
CA ILE A 199 5.78 -21.24 16.61
C ILE A 199 4.91 -22.18 17.44
N LEU A 200 5.41 -22.70 18.54
CA LEU A 200 4.64 -23.58 19.43
C LEU A 200 3.53 -22.86 20.20
N SER A 201 3.68 -21.56 20.48
CA SER A 201 2.65 -20.76 21.17
C SER A 201 1.43 -20.43 20.29
N TYR A 202 1.53 -20.55 18.96
CA TYR A 202 0.37 -20.36 18.09
C TYR A 202 -0.64 -21.50 18.25
N GLN A 203 -1.89 -21.19 17.93
CA GLN A 203 -2.96 -22.17 17.91
C GLN A 203 -2.62 -23.32 16.95
N GLU A 204 -3.02 -24.54 17.30
CA GLU A 204 -2.81 -25.69 16.43
C GLU A 204 -3.48 -25.48 15.06
N PRO A 205 -2.78 -25.83 13.97
CA PRO A 205 -3.33 -25.68 12.64
C PRO A 205 -4.52 -26.63 12.45
N VAL A 206 -5.61 -26.12 11.90
CA VAL A 206 -6.79 -26.91 11.57
C VAL A 206 -6.69 -27.41 10.14
N LYS A 207 -6.89 -28.72 9.94
CA LYS A 207 -6.87 -29.32 8.59
C LYS A 207 -7.96 -28.71 7.71
N PRO A 208 -7.61 -28.08 6.58
CA PRO A 208 -8.59 -27.51 5.68
C PRO A 208 -9.39 -28.64 4.98
N THR A 209 -10.67 -28.42 4.73
CA THR A 209 -11.48 -29.22 3.81
C THR A 209 -11.77 -28.39 2.56
N LEU A 210 -12.01 -29.03 1.41
CA LEU A 210 -12.35 -28.30 0.19
C LEU A 210 -13.58 -27.41 0.39
N ALA A 211 -14.59 -27.90 1.10
CA ALA A 211 -15.80 -27.15 1.41
C ALA A 211 -15.53 -25.90 2.29
N SER A 212 -14.70 -26.06 3.34
CA SER A 212 -14.35 -24.93 4.20
C SER A 212 -13.50 -23.90 3.44
N PHE A 213 -12.60 -24.35 2.59
CA PHE A 213 -11.75 -23.52 1.75
C PHE A 213 -12.57 -22.75 0.71
N LYS A 214 -13.48 -23.42 -0.02
CA LYS A 214 -14.42 -22.79 -0.97
C LYS A 214 -15.27 -21.73 -0.27
N ARG A 215 -15.86 -22.05 0.86
CA ARG A 215 -16.66 -21.11 1.66
C ARG A 215 -15.86 -19.87 2.09
N SER A 216 -14.61 -20.05 2.51
CA SER A 216 -13.72 -18.96 2.88
C SER A 216 -13.42 -18.03 1.70
N ARG A 217 -13.21 -18.60 0.51
CA ARG A 217 -12.96 -17.80 -0.72
C ARG A 217 -14.19 -17.00 -1.13
N LEU A 218 -15.36 -17.62 -1.11
CA LEU A 218 -16.61 -16.98 -1.52
C LEU A 218 -17.06 -15.88 -0.54
N ARG A 219 -16.68 -15.95 0.73
CA ARG A 219 -16.96 -14.89 1.71
C ARG A 219 -16.32 -13.53 1.36
N ALA A 220 -15.35 -13.50 0.47
CA ALA A 220 -14.74 -12.25 -0.02
C ALA A 220 -15.65 -11.45 -0.97
N TYR A 221 -16.75 -12.03 -1.42
CA TYR A 221 -17.71 -11.37 -2.32
C TYR A 221 -18.94 -10.87 -1.56
N PRO A 222 -19.59 -9.79 -2.01
CA PRO A 222 -20.87 -9.31 -1.49
C PRO A 222 -21.91 -10.45 -1.43
N ARG A 223 -22.77 -10.39 -0.43
CA ARG A 223 -23.79 -11.43 -0.23
C ARG A 223 -24.73 -11.53 -1.42
N GLU A 224 -25.19 -10.37 -1.90
CA GLU A 224 -26.13 -10.25 -3.02
C GLU A 224 -25.55 -10.90 -4.28
N LEU A 225 -24.27 -10.65 -4.55
CA LEU A 225 -23.56 -11.25 -5.69
C LEU A 225 -23.43 -12.78 -5.55
N ARG A 226 -23.21 -13.27 -4.32
CA ARG A 226 -23.14 -14.72 -4.07
C ARG A 226 -24.51 -15.39 -4.23
N ASP A 227 -25.56 -14.72 -3.79
CA ASP A 227 -26.94 -15.21 -3.92
C ASP A 227 -27.35 -15.27 -5.40
N GLU A 228 -26.87 -14.34 -6.23
CA GLU A 228 -27.10 -14.28 -7.67
C GLU A 228 -26.27 -15.31 -8.47
N LEU A 229 -24.96 -15.36 -8.24
CA LEU A 229 -24.04 -16.15 -9.06
C LEU A 229 -23.93 -17.61 -8.58
N GLY A 230 -24.25 -17.87 -7.31
CA GLY A 230 -24.13 -19.17 -6.69
C GLY A 230 -22.68 -19.61 -6.48
N ASP A 231 -22.47 -20.88 -6.21
CA ASP A 231 -21.17 -21.46 -5.91
C ASP A 231 -20.75 -22.59 -6.86
N GLU A 232 -21.53 -22.89 -7.87
CA GLU A 232 -21.27 -23.95 -8.85
C GLU A 232 -20.37 -23.47 -10.01
N HIS A 233 -20.60 -22.25 -10.52
CA HIS A 233 -19.95 -21.66 -11.68
C HIS A 233 -19.02 -20.50 -11.28
N LEU A 234 -17.85 -20.85 -10.77
CA LEU A 234 -16.90 -19.86 -10.20
C LEU A 234 -16.34 -18.88 -11.24
N GLU A 235 -16.33 -19.25 -12.52
CA GLU A 235 -15.93 -18.40 -13.64
C GLU A 235 -16.81 -17.16 -13.77
N ARG A 236 -18.09 -17.23 -13.36
CA ARG A 236 -19.02 -16.11 -13.42
C ARG A 236 -18.59 -14.93 -12.57
N TYR A 237 -17.88 -15.16 -11.44
CA TYR A 237 -17.34 -14.09 -10.62
C TYR A 237 -16.26 -13.29 -11.36
N LEU A 238 -15.36 -13.96 -12.06
CA LEU A 238 -14.33 -13.28 -12.84
C LEU A 238 -14.96 -12.49 -13.99
N THR A 239 -15.87 -13.08 -14.75
CA THR A 239 -16.59 -12.42 -15.84
C THR A 239 -17.34 -11.18 -15.34
N TYR A 240 -18.10 -11.31 -14.25
CA TYR A 240 -18.83 -10.19 -13.65
C TYR A 240 -17.93 -9.00 -13.32
N TYR A 241 -16.78 -9.25 -12.67
CA TYR A 241 -15.88 -8.16 -12.33
C TYR A 241 -15.12 -7.61 -13.52
N GLN A 242 -14.79 -8.41 -14.53
CA GLN A 242 -14.18 -7.94 -15.77
C GLN A 242 -15.11 -7.01 -16.55
N GLU A 243 -16.36 -7.39 -16.70
CA GLU A 243 -17.38 -6.61 -17.43
C GLU A 243 -17.73 -5.30 -16.73
N ASN A 244 -17.67 -5.27 -15.39
CA ASN A 244 -18.04 -4.12 -14.58
C ASN A 244 -16.84 -3.36 -14.00
N LEU A 245 -15.62 -3.66 -14.43
CA LEU A 245 -14.39 -3.12 -13.83
C LEU A 245 -14.37 -1.58 -13.80
N GLY A 246 -14.90 -0.95 -14.85
CA GLY A 246 -14.98 0.50 -14.98
C GLY A 246 -15.97 1.18 -14.02
N TYR A 247 -16.82 0.40 -13.36
CA TYR A 247 -17.87 0.90 -12.46
C TYR A 247 -17.72 0.44 -11.02
N LEU A 248 -16.65 -0.32 -10.73
CA LEU A 248 -16.41 -0.80 -9.38
C LEU A 248 -15.99 0.34 -8.46
N HIS A 249 -16.61 0.36 -7.28
CA HIS A 249 -16.16 1.16 -6.17
C HIS A 249 -16.28 0.38 -4.87
N ARG A 250 -15.76 0.92 -3.77
CA ARG A 250 -15.76 0.24 -2.48
C ARG A 250 -16.82 0.81 -1.54
N VAL A 251 -17.61 -0.07 -0.92
CA VAL A 251 -18.54 0.26 0.16
C VAL A 251 -18.17 -0.60 1.37
N GLY A 252 -17.62 0.02 2.41
CA GLY A 252 -17.09 -0.71 3.55
C GLY A 252 -15.97 -1.68 3.15
N ARG A 253 -16.23 -2.98 3.22
CA ARG A 253 -15.29 -4.04 2.80
C ARG A 253 -15.61 -4.61 1.42
N ASP A 254 -16.76 -4.30 0.86
CA ASP A 254 -17.26 -4.89 -0.37
C ASP A 254 -16.94 -4.03 -1.59
N TYR A 255 -16.76 -4.70 -2.73
CA TYR A 255 -16.64 -4.07 -4.04
C TYR A 255 -17.95 -4.25 -4.77
N VAL A 256 -18.58 -3.13 -5.09
CA VAL A 256 -19.90 -3.10 -5.72
C VAL A 256 -19.85 -2.33 -7.04
N VAL A 257 -20.77 -2.65 -7.93
CA VAL A 257 -20.96 -1.90 -9.18
C VAL A 257 -21.75 -0.63 -8.85
N ASP A 258 -21.27 0.50 -9.33
CA ASP A 258 -21.96 1.77 -9.23
C ASP A 258 -22.99 1.93 -10.37
N GLU A 259 -24.23 1.61 -10.06
CA GLU A 259 -25.32 1.74 -11.03
C GLU A 259 -25.61 3.21 -11.40
N ASP A 260 -25.31 4.16 -10.53
CA ASP A 260 -25.43 5.58 -10.85
C ASP A 260 -24.39 6.00 -11.91
N ALA A 261 -23.14 5.55 -11.75
CA ALA A 261 -22.08 5.79 -12.74
C ALA A 261 -22.38 5.08 -14.08
N LYS A 262 -22.83 3.84 -14.00
CA LYS A 262 -23.20 3.04 -15.16
C LYS A 262 -24.34 3.68 -15.96
N ALA A 263 -25.33 4.23 -15.28
CA ALA A 263 -26.44 4.96 -15.90
C ALA A 263 -26.00 6.27 -16.59
N LEU A 264 -24.93 6.91 -16.13
CA LEU A 264 -24.31 8.06 -16.82
C LEU A 264 -23.49 7.67 -18.05
N GLY A 265 -23.17 6.37 -18.22
CA GLY A 265 -22.45 5.84 -19.37
C GLY A 265 -20.93 6.07 -19.39
N PHE A 266 -20.33 6.50 -18.28
CA PHE A 266 -18.89 6.75 -18.15
C PHE A 266 -18.28 5.87 -17.07
N ALA A 267 -17.08 5.32 -17.34
CA ALA A 267 -16.31 4.66 -16.31
C ALA A 267 -15.99 5.63 -15.16
N ASN A 268 -16.03 5.14 -13.94
CA ASN A 268 -15.90 6.01 -12.77
C ASN A 268 -14.52 6.67 -12.59
N ARG A 269 -13.51 6.20 -13.33
CA ARG A 269 -12.16 6.82 -13.38
C ARG A 269 -11.98 7.80 -14.54
N ASP A 270 -12.98 7.96 -15.40
CA ASP A 270 -12.97 8.94 -16.47
C ASP A 270 -13.50 10.29 -15.95
N PRO A 271 -12.72 11.38 -15.99
CA PRO A 271 -13.20 12.70 -15.55
C PRO A 271 -14.46 13.16 -16.26
N ALA A 272 -14.77 12.62 -17.44
CA ALA A 272 -16.01 12.92 -18.17
C ALA A 272 -17.27 12.58 -17.36
N ILE A 273 -17.20 11.64 -16.41
CA ILE A 273 -18.34 11.32 -15.52
C ILE A 273 -18.75 12.53 -14.68
N LEU A 274 -17.76 13.32 -14.21
CA LEU A 274 -18.03 14.52 -13.41
C LEU A 274 -18.69 15.59 -14.25
N ASP A 275 -18.20 15.82 -15.48
CA ASP A 275 -18.79 16.78 -16.41
C ASP A 275 -20.22 16.38 -16.81
N ALA A 276 -20.45 15.10 -17.08
CA ALA A 276 -21.78 14.57 -17.40
C ALA A 276 -22.76 14.79 -16.22
N ALA A 277 -22.35 14.46 -15.01
CA ALA A 277 -23.17 14.67 -13.82
C ALA A 277 -23.48 16.16 -13.57
N ILE A 278 -22.51 17.06 -13.77
CA ILE A 278 -22.70 18.50 -13.65
C ILE A 278 -23.72 18.99 -14.70
N ARG A 279 -23.61 18.54 -15.95
CA ARG A 279 -24.58 18.92 -17.00
C ARG A 279 -26.01 18.49 -16.68
N VAL A 280 -26.21 17.31 -16.10
CA VAL A 280 -27.53 16.85 -15.62
C VAL A 280 -28.12 17.85 -14.62
N LEU A 281 -27.31 18.35 -13.68
CA LEU A 281 -27.75 19.34 -12.70
C LEU A 281 -28.05 20.70 -13.35
N GLU A 282 -27.24 21.14 -14.31
CA GLU A 282 -27.40 22.43 -15.01
C GLU A 282 -28.67 22.47 -15.90
N GLN A 283 -29.03 21.33 -16.47
CA GLN A 283 -30.20 21.21 -17.34
C GLN A 283 -31.52 21.12 -16.60
N GLY A 284 -31.51 21.05 -15.27
CA GLY A 284 -32.71 20.90 -14.48
C GLY A 284 -33.47 19.61 -14.77
N ALA A 285 -32.72 18.52 -14.89
CA ALA A 285 -33.27 17.20 -15.16
C ALA A 285 -34.27 16.74 -14.09
N ALA A 286 -34.94 15.59 -14.31
CA ALA A 286 -35.87 15.03 -13.34
C ALA A 286 -35.21 14.84 -11.96
N VAL A 287 -36.03 14.87 -10.91
CA VAL A 287 -35.56 14.82 -9.50
C VAL A 287 -34.63 13.62 -9.28
N ASP A 288 -35.02 12.45 -9.82
CA ASP A 288 -34.23 11.22 -9.64
C ASP A 288 -32.88 11.27 -10.40
N GLU A 289 -32.82 11.88 -11.57
CA GLU A 289 -31.62 12.07 -12.36
C GLU A 289 -30.68 13.08 -11.67
N SER A 290 -31.22 14.18 -11.20
CA SER A 290 -30.48 15.19 -10.44
C SER A 290 -29.91 14.59 -9.13
N ALA A 291 -30.69 13.79 -8.41
CA ALA A 291 -30.26 13.10 -7.21
C ALA A 291 -29.13 12.09 -7.51
N ARG A 292 -29.23 11.35 -8.64
CA ARG A 292 -28.17 10.45 -9.12
C ARG A 292 -26.88 11.22 -9.43
N ALA A 293 -26.97 12.27 -10.20
CA ALA A 293 -25.83 13.12 -10.54
C ALA A 293 -25.11 13.66 -9.28
N MET A 294 -25.88 14.13 -8.32
CA MET A 294 -25.34 14.63 -7.06
C MET A 294 -24.63 13.52 -6.25
N ARG A 295 -25.21 12.29 -6.20
CA ARG A 295 -24.54 11.15 -5.54
C ARG A 295 -23.22 10.79 -6.21
N VAL A 296 -23.15 10.81 -7.55
CA VAL A 296 -21.92 10.54 -8.30
C VAL A 296 -20.85 11.59 -7.98
N LEU A 297 -21.18 12.88 -8.02
CA LEU A 297 -20.24 13.96 -7.72
C LEU A 297 -19.67 13.85 -6.29
N ARG A 298 -20.53 13.62 -5.30
CA ARG A 298 -20.12 13.48 -3.89
C ARG A 298 -19.37 12.19 -3.61
N ARG A 299 -19.63 11.11 -4.37
CA ARG A 299 -18.93 9.83 -4.24
C ARG A 299 -17.52 9.90 -4.79
N TYR A 300 -17.38 10.51 -5.96
CA TYR A 300 -16.12 10.50 -6.71
C TYR A 300 -15.25 11.74 -6.51
N THR A 301 -15.61 12.63 -5.59
CA THR A 301 -14.76 13.76 -5.20
C THR A 301 -14.69 13.89 -3.67
N ASP A 302 -13.78 14.72 -3.18
CA ASP A 302 -13.70 15.13 -1.77
C ASP A 302 -14.53 16.40 -1.49
N ARG A 303 -15.41 16.81 -2.44
CA ARG A 303 -16.18 18.05 -2.36
C ARG A 303 -17.64 17.81 -1.98
N GLN A 304 -18.24 18.83 -1.35
CA GLN A 304 -19.62 18.81 -0.89
C GLN A 304 -20.28 20.16 -1.27
N PHE A 305 -20.60 20.29 -2.56
CA PHE A 305 -21.35 21.47 -3.03
C PHE A 305 -22.82 21.12 -3.18
N ASP A 306 -23.68 22.12 -3.05
CA ASP A 306 -25.13 21.96 -3.22
C ASP A 306 -25.61 22.53 -4.57
N LEU A 307 -24.89 23.49 -5.14
CA LEU A 307 -25.26 24.16 -6.39
C LEU A 307 -24.48 23.63 -7.59
N ALA A 308 -25.16 23.45 -8.70
CA ALA A 308 -24.54 23.06 -9.98
C ALA A 308 -23.43 24.03 -10.42
N SER A 309 -23.62 25.32 -10.17
CA SER A 309 -22.64 26.39 -10.48
C SER A 309 -21.33 26.25 -9.70
N GLU A 310 -21.39 25.79 -8.43
CA GLU A 310 -20.20 25.54 -7.62
C GLU A 310 -19.42 24.33 -8.13
N TRP A 311 -20.15 23.26 -8.50
CA TRP A 311 -19.56 22.08 -9.14
C TRP A 311 -18.88 22.44 -10.46
N ARG A 312 -19.54 23.26 -11.31
CA ARG A 312 -18.98 23.72 -12.59
C ARG A 312 -17.72 24.55 -12.37
N ALA A 313 -17.75 25.53 -11.48
CA ALA A 313 -16.62 26.39 -11.18
C ALA A 313 -15.41 25.57 -10.67
N TRP A 314 -15.67 24.62 -9.78
CA TRP A 314 -14.61 23.72 -9.27
C TRP A 314 -14.05 22.84 -10.39
N PHE A 315 -14.90 22.21 -11.20
CA PHE A 315 -14.47 21.33 -12.27
C PHE A 315 -13.62 22.07 -13.31
N GLU A 316 -14.05 23.22 -13.80
CA GLU A 316 -13.30 24.03 -14.76
C GLU A 316 -11.94 24.45 -14.21
N LEU A 317 -11.86 24.74 -12.92
CA LEU A 317 -10.60 25.10 -12.26
C LEU A 317 -9.61 23.96 -12.17
N HIS A 318 -10.10 22.72 -12.05
CA HIS A 318 -9.28 21.55 -11.71
C HIS A 318 -9.15 20.51 -12.83
N ARG A 319 -10.02 20.50 -13.86
CA ARG A 319 -10.14 19.44 -14.86
C ARG A 319 -8.82 18.98 -15.48
N GLY A 320 -7.88 19.89 -15.71
CA GLY A 320 -6.56 19.58 -16.30
C GLY A 320 -5.56 18.98 -15.30
N GLN A 321 -5.93 18.89 -14.02
CA GLN A 321 -5.06 18.45 -12.92
C GLN A 321 -5.73 17.37 -12.07
N LEU A 322 -6.89 16.86 -12.52
CA LEU A 322 -7.58 15.76 -11.86
C LEU A 322 -6.85 14.44 -12.14
N PHE A 323 -6.71 13.65 -11.11
CA PHE A 323 -6.32 12.24 -11.22
C PHE A 323 -7.25 11.40 -10.36
N PHE A 324 -7.49 10.16 -10.79
CA PHE A 324 -8.32 9.21 -10.06
C PHE A 324 -7.43 8.21 -9.35
N THR A 325 -7.71 7.95 -8.09
CA THR A 325 -7.00 6.92 -7.33
C THR A 325 -7.97 5.92 -6.72
N ASP A 326 -7.80 4.64 -7.06
CA ASP A 326 -8.52 3.54 -6.42
C ASP A 326 -8.13 3.46 -4.94
N VAL A 327 -6.83 3.48 -4.67
CA VAL A 327 -6.26 3.30 -3.33
C VAL A 327 -6.54 4.52 -2.45
N GLY A 328 -6.64 5.71 -3.03
CA GLY A 328 -7.07 6.94 -2.36
C GLY A 328 -8.58 7.03 -2.09
N GLY A 329 -9.32 5.94 -2.23
CA GLY A 329 -10.75 5.87 -1.88
C GLY A 329 -11.71 5.94 -3.05
N TYR A 330 -11.30 5.54 -4.23
CA TYR A 330 -12.11 5.56 -5.47
C TYR A 330 -12.65 6.94 -5.79
N ARG A 331 -11.78 7.95 -5.85
CA ARG A 331 -12.18 9.33 -6.12
C ARG A 331 -11.15 10.10 -6.92
N PHE A 332 -11.61 11.21 -7.48
CA PHE A 332 -10.76 12.22 -8.10
C PHE A 332 -10.20 13.14 -7.03
N TYR A 333 -8.91 13.39 -7.13
CA TYR A 333 -8.19 14.46 -6.45
C TYR A 333 -7.59 15.39 -7.49
N SER A 334 -7.19 16.57 -7.06
CA SER A 334 -6.49 17.53 -7.92
C SER A 334 -5.04 17.66 -7.47
N SER A 335 -4.12 17.57 -8.41
CA SER A 335 -2.70 17.90 -8.16
C SER A 335 -2.45 19.41 -8.08
N ARG A 336 -3.49 20.23 -8.28
CA ARG A 336 -3.40 21.68 -8.10
C ARG A 336 -3.13 22.01 -6.64
N PRO A 337 -2.09 22.82 -6.35
CA PRO A 337 -1.80 23.23 -4.99
C PRO A 337 -3.00 23.92 -4.35
N ASP A 338 -3.40 23.46 -3.16
CA ASP A 338 -4.42 24.13 -2.36
C ASP A 338 -3.75 25.22 -1.49
N PRO A 339 -3.99 26.51 -1.75
CA PRO A 339 -3.39 27.59 -0.99
C PRO A 339 -3.75 27.57 0.50
N VAL A 340 -4.87 26.94 0.87
CA VAL A 340 -5.30 26.80 2.28
C VAL A 340 -4.51 25.70 2.96
N ALA A 341 -4.34 24.54 2.28
CA ALA A 341 -3.52 23.44 2.77
C ALA A 341 -2.05 23.88 2.91
N GLN A 342 -1.52 24.60 1.92
CA GLN A 342 -0.16 25.15 2.00
C GLN A 342 0.03 26.12 3.18
N ARG A 343 -0.97 26.98 3.47
CA ARG A 343 -0.93 27.90 4.63
C ARG A 343 -1.05 27.14 5.96
N ARG A 344 -1.80 26.05 6.02
CA ARG A 344 -1.88 25.20 7.22
C ARG A 344 -0.56 24.51 7.50
N LEU A 345 0.11 24.01 6.48
CA LEU A 345 1.43 23.38 6.59
C LEU A 345 2.51 24.38 6.98
N ALA A 346 2.51 25.59 6.38
CA ALA A 346 3.42 26.65 6.77
C ALA A 346 3.24 27.09 8.23
N ARG A 347 2.00 27.00 8.77
CA ARG A 347 1.74 27.24 10.19
C ARG A 347 2.17 26.08 11.09
N ALA A 348 2.05 24.83 10.61
CA ALA A 348 2.52 23.65 11.34
C ALA A 348 4.04 23.62 11.51
N ASN A 349 4.80 24.16 10.54
CA ASN A 349 6.24 24.35 10.61
C ASN A 349 6.65 25.49 11.58
N GLY A 350 5.71 26.26 12.12
CA GLY A 350 5.91 27.32 13.10
C GLY A 350 5.36 26.97 14.48
N ARG A 351 6.08 26.24 15.28
CA ARG A 351 6.05 26.06 16.76
C ARG A 351 4.78 25.51 17.45
N ASP A 352 3.57 25.56 16.88
CA ASP A 352 2.38 24.92 17.46
C ASP A 352 1.97 23.73 16.59
N LEU A 353 2.25 22.51 17.08
CA LEU A 353 1.79 21.27 16.47
C LEU A 353 0.27 21.16 16.71
N GLU A 354 -0.51 21.80 15.86
CA GLU A 354 -1.97 21.64 15.87
C GLU A 354 -2.34 20.34 15.14
N VAL A 355 -3.17 19.53 15.78
CA VAL A 355 -3.73 18.29 15.23
C VAL A 355 -5.24 18.37 15.28
N ASP A 356 -5.88 17.87 14.21
CA ASP A 356 -7.33 17.75 14.09
C ASP A 356 -7.70 16.42 13.42
N GLU A 357 -8.98 16.15 13.21
CA GLU A 357 -9.42 14.92 12.53
C GLU A 357 -8.93 14.82 11.08
N ALA A 358 -8.67 15.93 10.41
CA ALA A 358 -8.16 15.96 9.03
C ALA A 358 -6.63 15.84 8.97
N SER A 359 -5.94 16.16 10.06
CA SER A 359 -4.49 16.05 10.21
C SER A 359 -4.17 15.50 11.61
N PRO A 360 -4.39 14.21 11.83
CA PRO A 360 -4.39 13.63 13.18
C PRO A 360 -3.00 13.43 13.78
N VAL A 361 -1.94 13.60 13.01
CA VAL A 361 -0.56 13.45 13.49
C VAL A 361 0.28 14.61 12.98
N ALA A 362 1.01 15.26 13.88
CA ALA A 362 1.97 16.28 13.54
C ALA A 362 3.35 15.94 14.13
N PHE A 363 4.40 16.26 13.40
CA PHE A 363 5.78 16.01 13.78
C PHE A 363 6.56 17.32 13.78
N ASP A 364 7.49 17.44 14.73
CA ASP A 364 8.52 18.45 14.74
C ASP A 364 9.84 17.77 15.10
N GLY A 365 10.90 18.04 14.35
CA GLY A 365 12.23 17.46 14.54
C GLY A 365 13.28 18.54 14.73
N GLN A 366 14.09 18.42 15.78
CA GLN A 366 15.21 19.32 16.05
C GLN A 366 16.49 18.53 16.28
N LEU A 367 17.53 18.88 15.53
CA LEU A 367 18.88 18.40 15.81
C LEU A 367 19.43 19.08 17.07
N LEU A 368 19.83 18.29 18.05
CA LEU A 368 20.42 18.76 19.30
C LEU A 368 21.95 18.69 19.16
N GLY A 369 22.57 19.78 18.76
CA GLY A 369 24.01 19.91 18.65
C GLY A 369 24.49 20.50 17.31
N GLN A 370 25.81 20.69 17.18
CA GLN A 370 26.40 21.15 15.93
C GLN A 370 26.65 19.98 14.99
N VAL A 371 26.13 20.09 13.77
CA VAL A 371 26.36 19.09 12.72
C VAL A 371 27.75 19.29 12.14
N ALA A 372 28.63 18.32 12.32
CA ALA A 372 29.94 18.26 11.70
C ALA A 372 30.22 16.87 11.14
N PRO A 373 31.04 16.72 10.10
CA PRO A 373 31.39 15.41 9.57
C PRO A 373 31.96 14.50 10.67
N GLY A 374 31.35 13.32 10.84
CA GLY A 374 31.74 12.35 11.87
C GLY A 374 31.24 12.62 13.30
N ALA A 375 30.46 13.66 13.53
CA ALA A 375 29.82 13.92 14.82
C ALA A 375 28.57 13.07 14.99
N VAL A 376 28.39 12.55 16.21
CA VAL A 376 27.08 11.98 16.64
C VAL A 376 26.22 13.17 17.08
N VAL A 377 25.06 13.30 16.49
CA VAL A 377 24.11 14.37 16.78
C VAL A 377 22.79 13.74 17.20
N ASP A 378 22.26 14.16 18.35
CA ASP A 378 20.95 13.71 18.81
C ASP A 378 19.84 14.41 18.01
N LEU A 379 18.85 13.65 17.59
CA LEU A 379 17.63 14.15 16.98
C LEU A 379 16.49 14.06 17.98
N ALA A 380 15.99 15.21 18.44
CA ALA A 380 14.75 15.26 19.20
C ALA A 380 13.56 15.31 18.25
N VAL A 381 12.67 14.32 18.34
CA VAL A 381 11.42 14.29 17.57
C VAL A 381 10.26 14.50 18.53
N ARG A 382 9.47 15.54 18.28
CA ARG A 382 8.20 15.77 18.96
C ARG A 382 7.07 15.28 18.07
N VAL A 383 6.19 14.45 18.62
CA VAL A 383 5.00 13.96 17.92
C VAL A 383 3.78 14.42 18.70
N ARG A 384 2.82 14.99 18.03
CA ARG A 384 1.49 15.26 18.56
C ARG A 384 0.48 14.44 17.79
N ILE A 385 -0.44 13.80 18.52
CA ILE A 385 -1.45 12.90 17.96
C ILE A 385 -2.81 13.42 18.45
N ALA A 386 -3.79 13.51 17.52
CA ALA A 386 -5.14 13.91 17.85
C ALA A 386 -5.82 12.87 18.77
N GLU A 387 -6.81 13.32 19.53
CA GLU A 387 -7.58 12.46 20.41
C GLU A 387 -8.24 11.32 19.60
N HIS A 388 -8.23 10.09 20.15
CA HIS A 388 -8.68 8.84 19.49
C HIS A 388 -7.79 8.26 18.38
N TRP A 389 -6.66 8.91 18.05
CA TRP A 389 -5.67 8.37 17.14
C TRP A 389 -4.46 7.81 17.91
N HIS A 390 -3.80 6.80 17.36
CA HIS A 390 -2.60 6.22 17.96
C HIS A 390 -1.62 5.75 16.89
N ILE A 391 -0.35 5.82 17.25
CA ILE A 391 0.76 5.30 16.43
C ILE A 391 1.17 3.97 17.06
N TYR A 392 1.24 2.93 16.24
CA TYR A 392 1.84 1.67 16.69
C TYR A 392 3.36 1.83 16.64
N ALA A 393 3.98 1.94 17.81
CA ALA A 393 5.42 1.79 17.98
C ALA A 393 5.67 0.41 18.59
N GLU A 394 6.50 -0.41 17.98
CA GLU A 394 7.14 -1.51 18.72
C GLU A 394 8.15 -0.87 19.67
N VAL A 395 7.82 -0.84 20.96
CA VAL A 395 8.79 -0.56 22.00
C VAL A 395 9.64 -1.82 22.09
N GLY A 396 10.84 -1.79 21.53
CA GLY A 396 11.84 -2.81 21.82
C GLY A 396 12.14 -2.74 23.31
N ASP A 397 11.92 -3.83 24.03
CA ASP A 397 12.45 -3.99 25.37
C ASP A 397 13.97 -3.88 25.31
N ASN A 398 14.53 -2.89 26.02
CA ASN A 398 15.96 -2.76 26.28
C ASN A 398 16.43 -3.86 27.23
#